data_0f70d5e0007c270e59d53d7fabd66800
#
_entry.id   0f70d5e0007c270e59d53d7fabd66800
#
_cell.length_a   1.000
_cell.length_b   1.000
_cell.length_c   1.000
_cell.angle_alpha   90.00
_cell.angle_beta   90.00
_cell.angle_gamma   90.00
#
_symmetry.space_group_name_H-M   'P 1'
#
loop_
_entity.id
_entity.type
_entity.pdbx_description
1 polymer ?
#
loop_
_entity_poly.entity_id
_entity_poly.type
_entity_poly.pdbx_seq_one_letter_code
_entity_poly.pdbx_strand_id
1 'polypeptide(L)'
;EIPLRLVGSEMCIRDRENNMPKRTDIHKVLIIGSGPIIIGQACEFDYSGTQACKALRKLGYEIVLVNSNPATIMTDPETADVTYIEPLNVERLEQIIAKERPDALLPNLGGQSGLNLCSELNKAGILEKYNVEVIGVQVDAIERGEDRVEFKKAMDELGIEMARSEVAYSVDEALKIADELGYPVVLRPAYTMGGAGGGLVYNREELKTVCARGLQASLVGQVLVEESILGWEELELEIVRDADNNMITVCFIENIDPLGVHTGDSFCSAPMLTISEECQKRLQEQAYKIVESVQVIGGTNVQFAHDPVTDRIIVIEINPRTSRSSALASKATGFPIALVSAMLAAGLTLKDIPCGKYGTLDKYVPDGDY
;
A
#
# COMPACT_ATOMS: atom_id res chain seq x y z
N GLU A 1 17.97 -26.14 -5.12
CA GLU A 1 16.71 -26.68 -5.68
C GLU A 1 15.58 -25.76 -5.26
N ILE A 2 14.96 -25.08 -6.20
CA ILE A 2 13.77 -24.24 -5.94
C ILE A 2 12.64 -25.20 -5.56
N PRO A 3 11.96 -25.01 -4.43
CA PRO A 3 10.91 -25.94 -4.01
C PRO A 3 9.81 -26.00 -5.07
N LEU A 4 9.44 -27.20 -5.48
CA LEU A 4 8.36 -27.50 -6.43
C LEU A 4 6.99 -26.90 -6.05
N ARG A 5 6.85 -26.31 -4.85
CA ARG A 5 5.64 -25.62 -4.38
C ARG A 5 5.34 -24.30 -5.12
N LEU A 6 6.36 -23.58 -5.61
CA LEU A 6 6.19 -22.35 -6.41
C LEU A 6 5.62 -22.65 -7.81
N VAL A 7 5.85 -23.86 -8.33
CA VAL A 7 5.37 -24.26 -9.65
C VAL A 7 3.89 -24.64 -9.66
N GLY A 8 3.34 -25.06 -8.51
CA GLY A 8 1.95 -25.55 -8.42
C GLY A 8 0.89 -24.45 -8.48
N SER A 9 1.11 -23.31 -7.82
CA SER A 9 0.13 -22.20 -7.77
C SER A 9 0.08 -21.42 -9.08
N GLU A 10 1.21 -21.17 -9.70
CA GLU A 10 1.25 -20.55 -11.05
C GLU A 10 0.65 -21.46 -12.13
N MET A 11 0.84 -22.78 -12.02
CA MET A 11 0.31 -23.73 -13.01
C MET A 11 -1.21 -23.87 -12.96
N CYS A 12 -1.83 -23.75 -11.78
CA CYS A 12 -3.29 -23.82 -11.67
C CYS A 12 -4.01 -22.60 -12.26
N ILE A 13 -3.36 -21.45 -12.31
CA ILE A 13 -3.89 -20.24 -12.93
C ILE A 13 -3.71 -20.31 -14.46
N ARG A 14 -2.65 -20.94 -14.97
CA ARG A 14 -2.31 -20.96 -16.40
C ARG A 14 -3.32 -21.70 -17.30
N ASP A 15 -3.95 -22.76 -16.81
CA ASP A 15 -4.71 -23.67 -17.69
C ASP A 15 -6.18 -23.28 -17.89
N ARG A 16 -6.71 -22.27 -17.20
CA ARG A 16 -8.13 -21.87 -17.24
C ARG A 16 -8.39 -20.40 -17.62
N GLU A 17 -7.35 -19.66 -17.99
CA GLU A 17 -7.42 -18.20 -18.21
C GLU A 17 -8.33 -17.76 -19.38
N ASN A 18 -8.59 -18.65 -20.36
CA ASN A 18 -9.34 -18.30 -21.57
C ASN A 18 -10.86 -18.13 -21.36
N ASN A 19 -11.40 -18.44 -20.18
CA ASN A 19 -12.83 -18.37 -19.88
C ASN A 19 -13.16 -17.53 -18.62
N MET A 20 -12.20 -16.74 -18.11
CA MET A 20 -12.47 -15.88 -16.93
C MET A 20 -13.32 -14.70 -17.35
N PRO A 21 -14.35 -14.33 -16.57
CA PRO A 21 -15.11 -13.12 -16.81
C PRO A 21 -14.20 -11.90 -16.59
N LYS A 22 -14.02 -11.12 -17.64
CA LYS A 22 -13.23 -9.89 -17.61
C LYS A 22 -14.04 -8.73 -18.14
N ARG A 23 -13.65 -7.51 -17.83
CA ARG A 23 -14.24 -6.31 -18.41
C ARG A 23 -13.97 -6.27 -19.91
N THR A 24 -15.02 -6.11 -20.69
CA THR A 24 -14.98 -6.06 -22.17
C THR A 24 -15.07 -4.63 -22.71
N ASP A 25 -15.33 -3.67 -21.86
CA ASP A 25 -15.39 -2.25 -22.13
C ASP A 25 -14.02 -1.57 -22.06
N ILE A 26 -13.01 -2.26 -21.52
CA ILE A 26 -11.60 -1.84 -21.47
C ILE A 26 -10.80 -2.70 -22.45
N HIS A 27 -9.94 -2.08 -23.26
CA HIS A 27 -9.07 -2.74 -24.21
C HIS A 27 -7.59 -2.39 -24.00
N LYS A 28 -7.31 -1.14 -23.63
CA LYS A 28 -5.97 -0.61 -23.43
C LYS A 28 -5.81 -0.03 -22.03
N VAL A 29 -4.77 -0.49 -21.29
CA VAL A 29 -4.49 -0.09 -19.92
C VAL A 29 -3.14 0.61 -19.83
N LEU A 30 -3.12 1.80 -19.23
CA LEU A 30 -1.89 2.51 -18.88
C LEU A 30 -1.44 2.06 -17.48
N ILE A 31 -0.17 1.68 -17.36
CA ILE A 31 0.49 1.36 -16.09
C ILE A 31 1.62 2.36 -15.86
N ILE A 32 1.62 2.98 -14.69
CA ILE A 32 2.69 3.88 -14.25
C ILE A 32 3.66 3.08 -13.39
N GLY A 33 4.94 3.11 -13.75
CA GLY A 33 6.00 2.50 -12.97
C GLY A 33 6.41 3.34 -11.75
N SER A 34 7.30 2.80 -10.94
CA SER A 34 7.74 3.42 -9.68
C SER A 34 8.82 4.49 -9.85
N GLY A 35 9.36 4.66 -11.04
CA GLY A 35 10.48 5.57 -11.27
C GLY A 35 11.84 4.97 -10.85
N PRO A 36 12.80 5.80 -10.43
CA PRO A 36 14.11 5.33 -9.99
C PRO A 36 14.00 4.54 -8.69
N ILE A 37 14.90 3.58 -8.51
CA ILE A 37 15.07 2.89 -7.22
C ILE A 37 15.71 3.85 -6.22
N ILE A 38 14.96 4.16 -5.18
CA ILE A 38 15.37 5.05 -4.08
C ILE A 38 15.07 4.39 -2.74
N ILE A 39 15.60 4.96 -1.66
CA ILE A 39 15.28 4.50 -0.29
C ILE A 39 13.75 4.58 -0.08
N GLY A 40 13.16 3.46 0.35
CA GLY A 40 11.72 3.32 0.57
C GLY A 40 10.91 2.93 -0.67
N GLN A 41 11.50 2.96 -1.88
CA GLN A 41 10.84 2.56 -3.12
C GLN A 41 11.84 1.81 -4.02
N ALA A 42 11.93 0.50 -3.83
CA ALA A 42 12.96 -0.35 -4.42
C ALA A 42 12.41 -1.27 -5.52
N CYS A 43 13.16 -2.33 -5.85
CA CYS A 43 12.86 -3.25 -6.96
C CYS A 43 11.57 -4.07 -6.79
N GLU A 44 10.97 -4.08 -5.60
CA GLU A 44 9.70 -4.74 -5.32
C GLU A 44 8.54 -4.16 -6.15
N PHE A 45 8.60 -2.85 -6.43
CA PHE A 45 7.60 -2.20 -7.28
C PHE A 45 7.81 -2.48 -8.77
N ASP A 46 9.06 -2.65 -9.19
CA ASP A 46 9.38 -3.13 -10.54
C ASP A 46 8.82 -4.55 -10.77
N TYR A 47 9.00 -5.44 -9.79
CA TYR A 47 8.38 -6.75 -9.79
C TYR A 47 6.85 -6.67 -9.88
N SER A 48 6.21 -5.85 -9.04
CA SER A 48 4.75 -5.73 -8.99
C SER A 48 4.18 -5.23 -10.32
N GLY A 49 4.77 -4.21 -10.92
CA GLY A 49 4.37 -3.68 -12.21
C GLY A 49 4.58 -4.68 -13.36
N THR A 50 5.68 -5.43 -13.32
CA THR A 50 5.94 -6.51 -14.29
C THR A 50 4.88 -7.61 -14.19
N GLN A 51 4.48 -8.00 -12.98
CA GLN A 51 3.42 -9.00 -12.80
C GLN A 51 2.06 -8.48 -13.28
N ALA A 52 1.77 -7.19 -13.09
CA ALA A 52 0.56 -6.58 -13.63
C ALA A 52 0.53 -6.62 -15.17
N CYS A 53 1.60 -6.23 -15.83
CA CYS A 53 1.71 -6.32 -17.29
C CYS A 53 1.45 -7.75 -17.78
N LYS A 54 2.10 -8.73 -17.14
CA LYS A 54 1.91 -10.14 -17.49
C LYS A 54 0.47 -10.60 -17.30
N ALA A 55 -0.17 -10.26 -16.18
CA ALA A 55 -1.54 -10.65 -15.90
C ALA A 55 -2.52 -10.06 -16.91
N LEU A 56 -2.44 -8.75 -17.16
CA LEU A 56 -3.37 -8.06 -18.04
C LEU A 56 -3.18 -8.46 -19.52
N ARG A 57 -1.93 -8.66 -19.98
CA ARG A 57 -1.68 -9.18 -21.35
C ARG A 57 -2.26 -10.57 -21.54
N LYS A 58 -2.17 -11.45 -20.55
CA LYS A 58 -2.80 -12.78 -20.60
C LYS A 58 -4.31 -12.70 -20.69
N LEU A 59 -4.92 -11.71 -20.05
CA LEU A 59 -6.35 -11.43 -20.17
C LEU A 59 -6.70 -10.78 -21.53
N GLY A 60 -5.71 -10.45 -22.36
CA GLY A 60 -5.88 -9.91 -23.70
C GLY A 60 -6.07 -8.40 -23.75
N TYR A 61 -5.58 -7.66 -22.75
CA TYR A 61 -5.50 -6.20 -22.78
C TYR A 61 -4.20 -5.75 -23.45
N GLU A 62 -4.26 -4.63 -24.17
CA GLU A 62 -3.07 -3.92 -24.66
C GLU A 62 -2.51 -3.06 -23.52
N ILE A 63 -1.19 -3.13 -23.29
CA ILE A 63 -0.53 -2.46 -22.18
C ILE A 63 0.38 -1.35 -22.68
N VAL A 64 0.13 -0.15 -22.18
CA VAL A 64 1.03 1.00 -22.27
C VAL A 64 1.72 1.16 -20.93
N LEU A 65 3.03 1.06 -20.89
CA LEU A 65 3.83 1.23 -19.69
C LEU A 65 4.63 2.52 -19.76
N VAL A 66 4.66 3.26 -18.65
CA VAL A 66 5.51 4.44 -18.48
C VAL A 66 6.38 4.26 -17.25
N ASN A 67 7.69 4.35 -17.39
CA ASN A 67 8.63 4.36 -16.28
C ASN A 67 9.84 5.24 -16.63
N SER A 68 10.37 5.98 -15.67
CA SER A 68 11.55 6.83 -15.91
C SER A 68 12.88 6.09 -15.80
N ASN A 69 12.88 4.88 -15.25
CA ASN A 69 14.08 4.07 -15.10
C ASN A 69 14.22 3.07 -16.26
N PRO A 70 15.25 3.20 -17.12
CA PRO A 70 15.46 2.27 -18.24
C PRO A 70 16.07 0.92 -17.82
N ALA A 71 16.59 0.82 -16.60
CA ALA A 71 17.32 -0.36 -16.11
C ALA A 71 16.46 -1.23 -15.19
N THR A 72 15.21 -1.46 -15.56
CA THR A 72 14.26 -2.28 -14.79
C THR A 72 13.71 -3.42 -15.65
N ILE A 73 13.26 -4.50 -15.00
CA ILE A 73 12.58 -5.63 -15.68
C ILE A 73 11.27 -5.14 -16.34
N MET A 74 10.60 -4.19 -15.69
CA MET A 74 9.35 -3.62 -16.19
C MET A 74 9.52 -2.96 -17.56
N THR A 75 10.65 -2.30 -17.82
CA THR A 75 10.94 -1.62 -19.08
C THR A 75 11.54 -2.51 -20.17
N ASP A 76 11.66 -3.81 -19.91
CA ASP A 76 12.04 -4.80 -20.92
C ASP A 76 11.04 -4.75 -22.09
N PRO A 77 11.49 -4.73 -23.36
CA PRO A 77 10.62 -4.62 -24.53
C PRO A 77 9.53 -5.70 -24.64
N GLU A 78 9.72 -6.86 -24.00
CA GLU A 78 8.74 -7.94 -24.01
C GLU A 78 7.65 -7.78 -22.95
N THR A 79 7.79 -6.86 -22.01
CA THR A 79 6.88 -6.73 -20.84
C THR A 79 5.55 -6.08 -21.22
N ALA A 80 5.57 -5.01 -22.00
CA ALA A 80 4.37 -4.28 -22.43
C ALA A 80 4.28 -4.19 -23.96
N ASP A 81 3.11 -3.83 -24.48
CA ASP A 81 2.94 -3.64 -25.92
C ASP A 81 3.57 -2.32 -26.39
N VAL A 82 3.51 -1.30 -25.54
CA VAL A 82 4.18 -0.02 -25.72
C VAL A 82 4.87 0.40 -24.43
N THR A 83 6.15 0.71 -24.49
CA THR A 83 6.93 1.16 -23.32
C THR A 83 7.48 2.55 -23.55
N TYR A 84 7.21 3.47 -22.62
CA TYR A 84 7.76 4.81 -22.56
C TYR A 84 8.78 4.92 -21.43
N ILE A 85 10.02 5.28 -21.79
CA ILE A 85 11.06 5.63 -20.81
C ILE A 85 11.11 7.15 -20.77
N GLU A 86 10.26 7.72 -19.92
CA GLU A 86 10.01 9.16 -19.85
C GLU A 86 9.90 9.62 -18.39
N PRO A 87 10.17 10.90 -18.13
CA PRO A 87 9.96 11.47 -16.79
C PRO A 87 8.53 11.24 -16.28
N LEU A 88 8.41 10.81 -15.03
CA LEU A 88 7.12 10.60 -14.38
C LEU A 88 6.60 11.94 -13.84
N ASN A 89 5.94 12.69 -14.69
CA ASN A 89 5.26 13.95 -14.37
C ASN A 89 3.98 14.12 -15.19
N VAL A 90 3.11 15.02 -14.74
CA VAL A 90 1.77 15.23 -15.29
C VAL A 90 1.84 15.60 -16.78
N GLU A 91 2.77 16.49 -17.18
CA GLU A 91 2.88 16.96 -18.55
C GLU A 91 3.20 15.83 -19.53
N ARG A 92 4.17 14.97 -19.19
CA ARG A 92 4.56 13.83 -20.03
C ARG A 92 3.47 12.76 -20.06
N LEU A 93 2.86 12.49 -18.93
CA LEU A 93 1.74 11.55 -18.88
C LEU A 93 0.54 12.03 -19.69
N GLU A 94 0.22 13.32 -19.68
CA GLU A 94 -0.83 13.86 -20.55
C GLU A 94 -0.51 13.66 -22.02
N GLN A 95 0.73 13.90 -22.45
CA GLN A 95 1.16 13.68 -23.84
C GLN A 95 1.02 12.21 -24.25
N ILE A 96 1.39 11.29 -23.38
CA ILE A 96 1.26 9.85 -23.61
C ILE A 96 -0.21 9.44 -23.66
N ILE A 97 -1.03 9.89 -22.72
CA ILE A 97 -2.48 9.62 -22.69
C ILE A 97 -3.16 10.16 -23.96
N ALA A 98 -2.79 11.37 -24.39
CA ALA A 98 -3.32 11.98 -25.62
C ALA A 98 -2.99 11.17 -26.88
N LYS A 99 -1.79 10.57 -26.94
CA LYS A 99 -1.31 9.76 -28.05
C LYS A 99 -1.88 8.36 -28.04
N GLU A 100 -1.77 7.67 -26.90
CA GLU A 100 -2.11 6.24 -26.78
C GLU A 100 -3.59 5.97 -26.53
N ARG A 101 -4.31 6.96 -25.98
CA ARG A 101 -5.74 6.86 -25.67
C ARG A 101 -6.10 5.59 -24.87
N PRO A 102 -5.49 5.33 -23.71
CA PRO A 102 -5.85 4.20 -22.89
C PRO A 102 -7.29 4.36 -22.37
N ASP A 103 -8.01 3.25 -22.23
CA ASP A 103 -9.33 3.23 -21.62
C ASP A 103 -9.24 3.33 -20.09
N ALA A 104 -8.16 2.79 -19.53
CA ALA A 104 -7.98 2.73 -18.08
C ALA A 104 -6.54 3.02 -17.64
N LEU A 105 -6.42 3.49 -16.39
CA LEU A 105 -5.17 3.70 -15.65
C LEU A 105 -5.14 2.78 -14.43
N LEU A 106 -4.07 1.99 -14.30
CA LEU A 106 -3.80 1.15 -13.13
C LEU A 106 -2.62 1.72 -12.34
N PRO A 107 -2.85 2.48 -11.24
CA PRO A 107 -1.79 3.19 -10.54
C PRO A 107 -1.17 2.43 -9.35
N ASN A 108 -1.88 1.48 -8.74
CA ASN A 108 -1.56 0.90 -7.43
C ASN A 108 -0.44 -0.16 -7.44
N LEU A 109 0.22 -0.37 -8.57
CA LEU A 109 1.35 -1.29 -8.71
C LEU A 109 2.68 -0.57 -8.99
N GLY A 110 2.65 0.76 -9.12
CA GLY A 110 3.81 1.64 -9.33
C GLY A 110 4.32 2.32 -8.05
N GLY A 111 4.01 1.78 -6.87
CA GLY A 111 4.38 2.38 -5.59
C GLY A 111 3.71 3.73 -5.36
N GLN A 112 4.31 4.53 -4.47
CA GLN A 112 3.79 5.86 -4.13
C GLN A 112 3.77 6.81 -5.32
N SER A 113 4.77 6.73 -6.20
CA SER A 113 4.84 7.57 -7.40
C SER A 113 3.63 7.38 -8.31
N GLY A 114 3.19 6.14 -8.49
CA GLY A 114 2.00 5.84 -9.31
C GLY A 114 0.72 6.43 -8.71
N LEU A 115 0.54 6.33 -7.39
CA LEU A 115 -0.62 6.89 -6.69
C LEU A 115 -0.64 8.42 -6.74
N ASN A 116 0.48 9.07 -6.45
CA ASN A 116 0.60 10.53 -6.48
C ASN A 116 0.27 11.09 -7.86
N LEU A 117 0.86 10.51 -8.91
CA LEU A 117 0.60 10.92 -10.29
C LEU A 117 -0.84 10.68 -10.71
N CYS A 118 -1.48 9.61 -10.26
CA CYS A 118 -2.90 9.37 -10.50
C CYS A 118 -3.76 10.50 -9.89
N SER A 119 -3.50 10.88 -8.65
CA SER A 119 -4.18 11.99 -7.98
C SER A 119 -3.93 13.33 -8.69
N GLU A 120 -2.68 13.61 -9.08
CA GLU A 120 -2.32 14.83 -9.81
C GLU A 120 -3.00 14.91 -11.19
N LEU A 121 -3.02 13.81 -11.96
CA LEU A 121 -3.72 13.72 -13.25
C LEU A 121 -5.23 13.95 -13.10
N ASN A 122 -5.83 13.41 -12.05
CA ASN A 122 -7.25 13.63 -11.74
C ASN A 122 -7.52 15.10 -11.38
N LYS A 123 -6.73 15.69 -10.50
CA LYS A 123 -6.85 17.10 -10.09
C LYS A 123 -6.66 18.07 -11.26
N ALA A 124 -5.81 17.71 -12.23
CA ALA A 124 -5.61 18.46 -13.44
C ALA A 124 -6.73 18.28 -14.49
N GLY A 125 -7.74 17.41 -14.21
CA GLY A 125 -8.84 17.12 -15.14
C GLY A 125 -8.44 16.30 -16.37
N ILE A 126 -7.23 15.74 -16.39
CA ILE A 126 -6.68 15.02 -17.55
C ILE A 126 -7.41 13.70 -17.77
N LEU A 127 -7.69 12.96 -16.68
CA LEU A 127 -8.39 11.68 -16.77
C LEU A 127 -9.79 11.85 -17.36
N GLU A 128 -10.54 12.86 -16.92
CA GLU A 128 -11.86 13.21 -17.47
C GLU A 128 -11.76 13.66 -18.93
N LYS A 129 -10.82 14.56 -19.23
CA LYS A 129 -10.57 15.09 -20.60
C LYS A 129 -10.38 14.00 -21.64
N TYR A 130 -9.70 12.93 -21.28
CA TYR A 130 -9.39 11.83 -22.20
C TYR A 130 -10.24 10.58 -21.98
N ASN A 131 -11.21 10.63 -21.06
CA ASN A 131 -12.09 9.53 -20.67
C ASN A 131 -11.32 8.28 -20.21
N VAL A 132 -10.35 8.48 -19.32
CA VAL A 132 -9.53 7.41 -18.74
C VAL A 132 -10.10 7.03 -17.38
N GLU A 133 -10.52 5.78 -17.24
CA GLU A 133 -11.03 5.24 -15.96
C GLU A 133 -9.87 4.80 -15.07
N VAL A 134 -9.90 5.14 -13.79
CA VAL A 134 -8.95 4.59 -12.81
C VAL A 134 -9.47 3.24 -12.33
N ILE A 135 -8.67 2.19 -12.50
CA ILE A 135 -9.00 0.83 -12.06
C ILE A 135 -8.09 0.38 -10.90
N GLY A 136 -8.56 -0.57 -10.11
CA GLY A 136 -7.87 -1.04 -8.90
C GLY A 136 -8.19 -0.14 -7.72
N VAL A 137 -7.38 0.88 -7.45
CA VAL A 137 -7.61 1.86 -6.39
C VAL A 137 -8.24 3.12 -6.97
N GLN A 138 -9.34 3.59 -6.39
CA GLN A 138 -9.98 4.84 -6.80
C GLN A 138 -9.25 6.05 -6.21
N VAL A 139 -9.38 7.23 -6.83
CA VAL A 139 -8.67 8.45 -6.41
C VAL A 139 -9.07 8.86 -4.98
N ASP A 140 -10.34 8.78 -4.65
CA ASP A 140 -10.84 9.08 -3.29
C ASP A 140 -10.33 8.07 -2.23
N ALA A 141 -10.10 6.82 -2.64
CA ALA A 141 -9.47 5.81 -1.80
C ALA A 141 -7.99 6.14 -1.53
N ILE A 142 -7.29 6.65 -2.56
CA ILE A 142 -5.90 7.13 -2.40
C ILE A 142 -5.87 8.27 -1.38
N GLU A 143 -6.73 9.26 -1.53
CA GLU A 143 -6.79 10.41 -0.62
C GLU A 143 -7.14 10.00 0.82
N ARG A 144 -8.13 9.12 1.02
CA ARG A 144 -8.49 8.59 2.34
C ARG A 144 -7.39 7.76 3.00
N GLY A 145 -6.61 7.02 2.23
CA GLY A 145 -5.51 6.20 2.75
C GLY A 145 -4.23 6.99 3.04
N GLU A 146 -3.97 8.03 2.25
CA GLU A 146 -2.71 8.78 2.30
C GLU A 146 -2.81 10.08 3.14
N ASP A 147 -4.01 10.70 3.21
CA ASP A 147 -4.22 11.86 4.07
C ASP A 147 -4.42 11.41 5.52
N ARG A 148 -3.48 11.76 6.38
CA ARG A 148 -3.47 11.33 7.78
C ARG A 148 -4.68 11.84 8.56
N VAL A 149 -5.22 13.01 8.23
CA VAL A 149 -6.39 13.60 8.90
C VAL A 149 -7.65 12.86 8.48
N GLU A 150 -7.82 12.62 7.19
CA GLU A 150 -8.96 11.87 6.66
C GLU A 150 -8.90 10.40 7.12
N PHE A 151 -7.71 9.80 7.14
CA PHE A 151 -7.53 8.45 7.67
C PHE A 151 -7.90 8.36 9.15
N LYS A 152 -7.42 9.30 9.98
CA LYS A 152 -7.76 9.34 11.40
C LYS A 152 -9.27 9.45 11.61
N LYS A 153 -9.92 10.35 10.88
CA LYS A 153 -11.37 10.52 10.94
C LYS A 153 -12.11 9.22 10.57
N ALA A 154 -11.68 8.54 9.51
CA ALA A 154 -12.26 7.26 9.12
C ALA A 154 -12.05 6.19 10.22
N MET A 155 -10.89 6.15 10.87
CA MET A 155 -10.63 5.23 11.98
C MET A 155 -11.50 5.53 13.20
N ASP A 156 -11.67 6.81 13.53
CA ASP A 156 -12.57 7.24 14.63
C ASP A 156 -14.03 6.80 14.34
N GLU A 157 -14.51 6.94 13.11
CA GLU A 157 -15.85 6.49 12.70
C GLU A 157 -16.02 4.96 12.81
N LEU A 158 -14.96 4.20 12.56
CA LEU A 158 -14.94 2.75 12.69
C LEU A 158 -14.73 2.25 14.13
N GLY A 159 -14.39 3.15 15.06
CA GLY A 159 -14.02 2.79 16.42
C GLY A 159 -12.68 2.02 16.49
N ILE A 160 -11.76 2.29 15.55
CA ILE A 160 -10.42 1.71 15.50
C ILE A 160 -9.43 2.72 16.04
N GLU A 161 -8.61 2.30 16.99
CA GLU A 161 -7.65 3.19 17.63
C GLU A 161 -6.45 3.50 16.73
N MET A 162 -6.05 4.76 16.76
CA MET A 162 -4.74 5.24 16.28
C MET A 162 -3.93 5.76 17.46
N ALA A 163 -2.65 6.04 17.24
CA ALA A 163 -1.84 6.72 18.23
C ALA A 163 -2.51 8.05 18.62
N ARG A 164 -2.63 8.28 19.93
CA ARG A 164 -3.22 9.54 20.44
C ARG A 164 -2.37 10.71 19.98
N SER A 165 -2.98 11.67 19.37
CA SER A 165 -2.27 12.80 18.77
C SER A 165 -3.15 14.03 18.70
N GLU A 166 -2.51 15.20 18.86
CA GLU A 166 -3.16 16.51 18.67
C GLU A 166 -2.24 17.46 17.91
N VAL A 167 -2.85 18.41 17.21
CA VAL A 167 -2.13 19.43 16.43
C VAL A 167 -1.79 20.60 17.33
N ALA A 168 -0.54 21.05 17.30
CA ALA A 168 -0.07 22.26 17.96
C ALA A 168 0.38 23.30 16.93
N TYR A 169 0.04 24.54 17.17
CA TYR A 169 0.45 25.72 16.38
C TYR A 169 1.48 26.57 17.11
N SER A 170 1.79 26.20 18.35
CA SER A 170 2.80 26.86 19.18
C SER A 170 3.52 25.87 20.07
N VAL A 171 4.70 26.27 20.57
CA VAL A 171 5.48 25.47 21.52
C VAL A 171 4.68 25.27 22.83
N ASP A 172 3.94 26.28 23.28
CA ASP A 172 3.16 26.20 24.51
C ASP A 172 1.99 25.24 24.40
N GLU A 173 1.33 25.17 23.25
CA GLU A 173 0.30 24.16 22.97
C GLU A 173 0.91 22.76 22.94
N ALA A 174 2.01 22.59 22.23
CA ALA A 174 2.71 21.30 22.16
C ALA A 174 3.16 20.79 23.56
N LEU A 175 3.60 21.69 24.44
CA LEU A 175 3.94 21.32 25.82
C LEU A 175 2.74 20.82 26.61
N LYS A 176 1.56 21.44 26.46
CA LYS A 176 0.34 21.00 27.13
C LYS A 176 -0.10 19.63 26.65
N ILE A 177 -0.13 19.44 25.31
CA ILE A 177 -0.48 18.17 24.70
C ILE A 177 0.48 17.05 25.17
N ALA A 178 1.78 17.32 25.15
CA ALA A 178 2.78 16.33 25.59
C ALA A 178 2.67 15.99 27.08
N ASP A 179 2.31 16.95 27.93
CA ASP A 179 2.08 16.70 29.36
C ASP A 179 0.85 15.80 29.58
N GLU A 180 -0.18 15.90 28.73
CA GLU A 180 -1.38 15.06 28.77
C GLU A 180 -1.12 13.65 28.21
N LEU A 181 -0.34 13.56 27.11
CA LEU A 181 0.00 12.27 26.49
C LEU A 181 1.01 11.48 27.34
N GLY A 182 1.91 12.18 28.04
CA GLY A 182 3.07 11.59 28.71
C GLY A 182 4.29 11.44 27.77
N TYR A 183 5.51 11.63 28.33
CA TYR A 183 6.74 11.46 27.58
C TYR A 183 7.17 9.98 27.54
N PRO A 184 7.85 9.53 26.47
CA PRO A 184 8.23 10.29 25.26
C PRO A 184 7.07 10.55 24.31
N VAL A 185 7.18 11.62 23.51
CA VAL A 185 6.25 11.97 22.43
C VAL A 185 6.97 12.09 21.10
N VAL A 186 6.26 11.91 20.00
CA VAL A 186 6.78 12.11 18.64
C VAL A 186 6.22 13.41 18.08
N LEU A 187 7.09 14.25 17.54
CA LEU A 187 6.72 15.47 16.84
C LEU A 187 6.82 15.26 15.33
N ARG A 188 5.73 15.58 14.62
CA ARG A 188 5.68 15.47 13.15
C ARG A 188 5.20 16.80 12.57
N PRO A 189 6.11 17.60 11.98
CA PRO A 189 5.71 18.81 11.26
C PRO A 189 4.86 18.46 10.05
N ALA A 190 3.81 19.24 9.82
CA ALA A 190 2.93 19.01 8.69
C ALA A 190 3.59 19.43 7.36
N TYR A 191 3.32 18.66 6.31
CA TYR A 191 3.79 18.91 4.93
C TYR A 191 5.32 19.01 4.79
N THR A 192 6.07 18.19 5.56
CA THR A 192 7.51 18.07 5.41
C THR A 192 7.89 16.75 4.76
N MET A 193 8.93 16.77 3.93
CA MET A 193 9.46 15.54 3.31
C MET A 193 10.44 14.84 4.23
N GLY A 194 10.37 13.51 4.32
CA GLY A 194 11.34 12.69 5.04
C GLY A 194 11.41 12.94 6.54
N GLY A 195 10.32 13.46 7.18
CA GLY A 195 10.29 13.71 8.61
C GLY A 195 11.16 14.90 9.08
N ALA A 196 11.54 15.77 8.14
CA ALA A 196 12.39 16.93 8.45
C ALA A 196 11.79 17.82 9.54
N GLY A 197 12.58 18.17 10.55
CA GLY A 197 12.17 19.02 11.67
C GLY A 197 11.40 18.31 12.78
N GLY A 198 10.99 17.04 12.59
CA GLY A 198 10.35 16.23 13.62
C GLY A 198 11.33 15.36 14.41
N GLY A 199 10.79 14.51 15.28
CA GLY A 199 11.57 13.54 16.03
C GLY A 199 10.93 13.09 17.33
N LEU A 200 11.54 12.08 17.95
CA LEU A 200 11.20 11.58 19.26
C LEU A 200 11.75 12.51 20.33
N VAL A 201 10.97 12.81 21.36
CA VAL A 201 11.27 13.79 22.41
C VAL A 201 10.97 13.17 23.78
N TYR A 202 11.95 13.19 24.65
CA TYR A 202 11.88 12.52 25.95
C TYR A 202 11.49 13.44 27.12
N ASN A 203 11.56 14.76 26.93
CA ASN A 203 11.30 15.74 27.99
C ASN A 203 10.90 17.11 27.43
N ARG A 204 10.42 17.98 28.34
CA ARG A 204 9.93 19.33 27.98
C ARG A 204 11.00 20.22 27.34
N GLU A 205 12.28 20.10 27.72
CA GLU A 205 13.34 20.97 27.17
C GLU A 205 13.68 20.57 25.74
N GLU A 206 13.75 19.28 25.45
CA GLU A 206 13.91 18.77 24.08
C GLU A 206 12.72 19.17 23.21
N LEU A 207 11.48 19.07 23.76
CA LEU A 207 10.26 19.43 23.04
C LEU A 207 10.30 20.87 22.56
N LYS A 208 10.69 21.82 23.41
CA LYS A 208 10.78 23.24 23.03
C LYS A 208 11.66 23.45 21.79
N THR A 209 12.82 22.80 21.77
CA THR A 209 13.78 22.92 20.66
C THR A 209 13.27 22.25 19.37
N VAL A 210 12.78 21.01 19.48
CA VAL A 210 12.33 20.24 18.33
C VAL A 210 11.03 20.83 17.77
N CYS A 211 10.09 21.23 18.63
CA CYS A 211 8.83 21.84 18.21
C CYS A 211 9.05 23.20 17.50
N ALA A 212 9.91 24.06 18.03
CA ALA A 212 10.23 25.34 17.40
C ALA A 212 10.83 25.12 15.98
N ARG A 213 11.73 24.16 15.84
CA ARG A 213 12.28 23.76 14.53
C ARG A 213 11.21 23.19 13.62
N GLY A 214 10.34 22.32 14.14
CA GLY A 214 9.24 21.72 13.40
C GLY A 214 8.21 22.73 12.88
N LEU A 215 7.84 23.72 13.71
CA LEU A 215 6.93 24.81 13.31
C LEU A 215 7.54 25.67 12.19
N GLN A 216 8.87 25.90 12.22
CA GLN A 216 9.57 26.62 11.15
C GLN A 216 9.67 25.80 9.86
N ALA A 217 9.84 24.50 9.97
CA ALA A 217 9.92 23.60 8.81
C ALA A 217 8.56 23.35 8.14
N SER A 218 7.46 23.46 8.89
CA SER A 218 6.12 23.25 8.38
C SER A 218 5.66 24.41 7.52
N LEU A 219 5.19 24.11 6.30
CA LEU A 219 4.64 25.13 5.39
C LEU A 219 3.38 25.83 5.92
N VAL A 220 2.69 25.21 6.85
CA VAL A 220 1.43 25.71 7.45
C VAL A 220 1.61 26.07 8.94
N GLY A 221 2.84 26.02 9.47
CA GLY A 221 3.14 26.39 10.84
C GLY A 221 2.48 25.50 11.89
N GLN A 222 2.32 24.21 11.64
CA GLN A 222 1.71 23.25 12.57
C GLN A 222 2.59 22.00 12.76
N VAL A 223 2.52 21.44 13.97
CA VAL A 223 3.19 20.19 14.36
C VAL A 223 2.18 19.28 15.02
N LEU A 224 2.14 18.02 14.58
CA LEU A 224 1.40 16.96 15.28
C LEU A 224 2.25 16.49 16.45
N VAL A 225 1.67 16.47 17.65
CA VAL A 225 2.24 15.86 18.86
C VAL A 225 1.56 14.53 19.06
N GLU A 226 2.31 13.44 19.03
CA GLU A 226 1.79 12.08 19.03
C GLU A 226 2.40 11.28 20.18
N GLU A 227 1.61 10.42 20.84
CA GLU A 227 2.13 9.47 21.82
C GLU A 227 3.20 8.57 21.19
N SER A 228 4.22 8.25 21.96
CA SER A 228 5.25 7.31 21.50
C SER A 228 4.77 5.88 21.67
N ILE A 229 4.91 5.12 20.62
CA ILE A 229 4.67 3.68 20.58
C ILE A 229 6.00 2.90 20.50
N LEU A 230 7.08 3.53 20.95
CA LEU A 230 8.40 2.92 20.96
C LEU A 230 8.40 1.66 21.85
N GLY A 231 8.93 0.58 21.31
CA GLY A 231 8.99 -0.72 22.00
C GLY A 231 7.74 -1.57 21.87
N TRP A 232 6.72 -1.09 21.16
CA TRP A 232 5.59 -1.92 20.77
C TRP A 232 5.99 -2.87 19.64
N GLU A 233 5.23 -3.93 19.48
CA GLU A 233 5.38 -4.90 18.39
C GLU A 233 4.78 -4.31 17.11
N GLU A 234 5.49 -4.44 15.98
CA GLU A 234 4.97 -4.06 14.67
C GLU A 234 4.43 -5.29 13.95
N LEU A 235 3.17 -5.21 13.56
CA LEU A 235 2.42 -6.30 12.97
C LEU A 235 1.78 -5.84 11.66
N GLU A 236 1.79 -6.70 10.64
CA GLU A 236 1.23 -6.36 9.34
C GLU A 236 0.33 -7.47 8.81
N LEU A 237 -0.70 -7.09 8.08
CA LEU A 237 -1.53 -8.00 7.31
C LEU A 237 -1.49 -7.65 5.83
N GLU A 238 -1.17 -8.62 5.00
CA GLU A 238 -1.34 -8.53 3.56
C GLU A 238 -2.72 -9.05 3.20
N ILE A 239 -3.56 -8.16 2.66
CA ILE A 239 -4.97 -8.43 2.36
C ILE A 239 -5.22 -8.23 0.88
N VAL A 240 -6.07 -9.04 0.31
CA VAL A 240 -6.58 -8.87 -1.05
C VAL A 240 -8.10 -8.76 -1.00
N ARG A 241 -8.65 -7.71 -1.62
CA ARG A 241 -10.10 -7.44 -1.70
C ARG A 241 -10.53 -7.31 -3.15
N ASP A 242 -11.68 -7.91 -3.49
CA ASP A 242 -12.32 -7.72 -4.80
C ASP A 242 -13.45 -6.68 -4.79
N ALA A 243 -14.03 -6.41 -5.96
CA ALA A 243 -15.11 -5.44 -6.11
C ALA A 243 -16.41 -5.85 -5.41
N ASP A 244 -16.62 -7.15 -5.19
CA ASP A 244 -17.79 -7.70 -4.48
C ASP A 244 -17.61 -7.73 -2.96
N ASN A 245 -16.55 -7.07 -2.46
CA ASN A 245 -16.18 -7.04 -1.05
C ASN A 245 -15.80 -8.40 -0.45
N ASN A 246 -15.41 -9.38 -1.27
CA ASN A 246 -14.77 -10.57 -0.75
C ASN A 246 -13.32 -10.23 -0.39
N MET A 247 -12.86 -10.71 0.77
CA MET A 247 -11.50 -10.44 1.26
C MET A 247 -10.84 -11.73 1.71
N ILE A 248 -9.54 -11.79 1.50
CA ILE A 248 -8.67 -12.83 2.05
C ILE A 248 -7.44 -12.19 2.69
N THR A 249 -6.94 -12.80 3.75
CA THR A 249 -5.64 -12.49 4.31
C THR A 249 -4.62 -13.43 3.69
N VAL A 250 -3.64 -12.87 2.99
CA VAL A 250 -2.57 -13.65 2.34
C VAL A 250 -1.61 -14.19 3.39
N CYS A 251 -1.20 -13.33 4.32
CA CYS A 251 -0.38 -13.71 5.47
C CYS A 251 -0.50 -12.69 6.60
N PHE A 252 -0.16 -13.17 7.79
CA PHE A 252 0.03 -12.39 9.00
C PHE A 252 1.53 -12.27 9.24
N ILE A 253 2.04 -11.05 9.32
CA ILE A 253 3.48 -10.75 9.43
C ILE A 253 3.78 -10.15 10.80
N GLU A 254 4.73 -10.74 11.50
CA GLU A 254 5.31 -10.24 12.74
C GLU A 254 6.72 -9.75 12.47
N ASN A 255 7.00 -8.49 12.76
CA ASN A 255 8.35 -7.94 12.76
C ASN A 255 9.05 -8.30 14.07
N ILE A 256 10.23 -8.89 13.96
CA ILE A 256 11.04 -9.29 15.13
C ILE A 256 11.79 -8.09 15.70
N ASP A 257 12.16 -7.15 14.84
CA ASP A 257 12.77 -5.90 15.27
C ASP A 257 11.71 -4.98 15.88
N PRO A 258 12.09 -4.12 16.84
CA PRO A 258 11.16 -3.22 17.49
C PRO A 258 10.61 -2.20 16.51
N LEU A 259 9.41 -1.72 16.78
CA LEU A 259 8.72 -0.70 15.99
C LEU A 259 9.62 0.52 15.73
N GLY A 260 9.68 0.93 14.47
CA GLY A 260 10.56 1.99 13.96
C GLY A 260 11.67 1.48 13.04
N VAL A 261 11.93 0.17 13.01
CA VAL A 261 12.71 -0.48 11.95
C VAL A 261 11.74 -0.87 10.84
N HIS A 262 11.96 -0.36 9.62
CA HIS A 262 11.05 -0.64 8.52
C HIS A 262 11.02 -2.14 8.20
N THR A 263 9.83 -2.70 7.93
CA THR A 263 9.62 -4.12 7.59
C THR A 263 10.54 -4.64 6.50
N GLY A 264 10.84 -3.82 5.49
CA GLY A 264 11.79 -4.20 4.43
C GLY A 264 13.25 -4.33 4.88
N ASP A 265 13.57 -3.83 6.07
CA ASP A 265 14.92 -3.81 6.66
C ASP A 265 15.00 -4.65 7.95
N SER A 266 13.88 -5.28 8.35
CA SER A 266 13.73 -6.04 9.59
C SER A 266 13.61 -7.54 9.31
N PHE A 267 13.86 -8.34 10.34
CA PHE A 267 13.52 -9.76 10.36
C PHE A 267 12.01 -9.90 10.56
N CYS A 268 11.35 -10.66 9.70
CA CYS A 268 9.92 -10.90 9.77
C CYS A 268 9.62 -12.38 9.76
N SER A 269 8.55 -12.77 10.43
CA SER A 269 7.98 -14.11 10.35
C SER A 269 6.53 -14.07 9.85
N ALA A 270 6.14 -15.07 9.09
CA ALA A 270 4.77 -15.35 8.71
C ALA A 270 4.54 -16.88 8.80
N PRO A 271 3.59 -17.35 9.61
CA PRO A 271 2.63 -16.58 10.41
C PRO A 271 3.29 -15.83 11.59
N MET A 272 2.50 -15.04 12.31
CA MET A 272 2.92 -14.45 13.58
C MET A 272 3.17 -15.56 14.59
N LEU A 273 4.37 -15.60 15.20
CA LEU A 273 4.81 -16.69 16.08
C LEU A 273 4.53 -16.42 17.56
N THR A 274 4.64 -15.16 17.99
CA THR A 274 4.48 -14.79 19.40
C THR A 274 3.10 -14.19 19.71
N ILE A 275 2.37 -13.76 18.70
CA ILE A 275 1.05 -13.13 18.81
C ILE A 275 -0.04 -14.21 18.95
N SER A 276 -0.89 -14.08 19.96
CA SER A 276 -1.98 -15.04 20.19
C SER A 276 -2.98 -15.08 19.04
N GLU A 277 -3.61 -16.23 18.82
CA GLU A 277 -4.67 -16.39 17.79
C GLU A 277 -5.83 -15.40 18.01
N GLU A 278 -6.16 -15.09 19.26
CA GLU A 278 -7.19 -14.11 19.59
C GLU A 278 -6.79 -12.70 19.11
N CYS A 279 -5.55 -12.29 19.36
CA CYS A 279 -5.02 -11.03 18.88
C CYS A 279 -4.98 -10.99 17.35
N GLN A 280 -4.48 -12.05 16.69
CA GLN A 280 -4.47 -12.15 15.22
C GLN A 280 -5.88 -12.02 14.63
N LYS A 281 -6.89 -12.60 15.26
CA LYS A 281 -8.28 -12.45 14.83
C LYS A 281 -8.78 -11.02 14.98
N ARG A 282 -8.48 -10.34 16.07
CA ARG A 282 -8.81 -8.92 16.29
C ARG A 282 -8.16 -8.02 15.23
N LEU A 283 -6.88 -8.28 14.91
CA LEU A 283 -6.16 -7.58 13.84
C LEU A 283 -6.84 -7.78 12.49
N GLN A 284 -7.22 -9.02 12.16
CA GLN A 284 -7.90 -9.31 10.90
C GLN A 284 -9.27 -8.63 10.78
N GLU A 285 -10.06 -8.66 11.85
CA GLU A 285 -11.38 -8.00 11.88
C GLU A 285 -11.25 -6.48 11.71
N GLN A 286 -10.26 -5.85 12.35
CA GLN A 286 -9.97 -4.43 12.19
C GLN A 286 -9.47 -4.13 10.78
N ALA A 287 -8.52 -4.91 10.28
CA ALA A 287 -7.96 -4.72 8.95
C ALA A 287 -9.02 -4.83 7.84
N TYR A 288 -9.95 -5.77 7.94
CA TYR A 288 -11.04 -5.90 6.97
C TYR A 288 -11.97 -4.69 6.98
N LYS A 289 -12.32 -4.14 8.16
CA LYS A 289 -13.10 -2.91 8.26
C LYS A 289 -12.36 -1.71 7.64
N ILE A 290 -11.05 -1.60 7.87
CA ILE A 290 -10.22 -0.53 7.31
C ILE A 290 -10.19 -0.64 5.78
N VAL A 291 -9.90 -1.82 5.24
CA VAL A 291 -9.81 -2.05 3.79
C VAL A 291 -11.15 -1.81 3.11
N GLU A 292 -12.26 -2.23 3.75
CA GLU A 292 -13.61 -1.94 3.26
C GLU A 292 -13.90 -0.44 3.24
N SER A 293 -13.55 0.30 4.29
CA SER A 293 -13.80 1.75 4.38
C SER A 293 -13.03 2.56 3.33
N VAL A 294 -11.82 2.12 3.00
CA VAL A 294 -10.96 2.74 1.97
C VAL A 294 -11.35 2.26 0.56
N GLN A 295 -12.02 1.11 0.44
CA GLN A 295 -12.51 0.54 -0.83
C GLN A 295 -11.41 0.20 -1.85
N VAL A 296 -10.25 -0.23 -1.39
CA VAL A 296 -9.18 -0.73 -2.27
C VAL A 296 -9.64 -2.00 -2.98
N ILE A 297 -9.38 -2.10 -4.29
CA ILE A 297 -9.52 -3.34 -5.06
C ILE A 297 -8.13 -3.85 -5.38
N GLY A 298 -7.82 -5.06 -4.97
CA GLY A 298 -6.50 -5.68 -5.10
C GLY A 298 -5.80 -5.82 -3.76
N GLY A 299 -4.47 -5.95 -3.82
CA GLY A 299 -3.60 -6.09 -2.65
C GLY A 299 -3.43 -4.78 -1.89
N THR A 300 -3.45 -4.88 -0.59
CA THR A 300 -3.23 -3.79 0.34
C THR A 300 -2.54 -4.31 1.60
N ASN A 301 -1.73 -3.46 2.19
CA ASN A 301 -1.04 -3.74 3.44
C ASN A 301 -1.61 -2.86 4.55
N VAL A 302 -1.92 -3.47 5.70
CA VAL A 302 -2.36 -2.74 6.90
C VAL A 302 -1.35 -2.99 8.00
N GLN A 303 -0.83 -1.90 8.57
CA GLN A 303 0.19 -1.93 9.62
C GLN A 303 -0.43 -1.56 10.96
N PHE A 304 -0.10 -2.35 11.97
CA PHE A 304 -0.54 -2.20 13.34
C PHE A 304 0.63 -2.13 14.31
N ALA A 305 0.42 -1.48 15.43
CA ALA A 305 1.27 -1.64 16.62
C ALA A 305 0.46 -2.29 17.73
N HIS A 306 1.08 -3.24 18.43
CA HIS A 306 0.53 -3.94 19.58
C HIS A 306 1.40 -3.70 20.81
N ASP A 307 0.78 -3.28 21.89
CA ASP A 307 1.45 -3.19 23.19
C ASP A 307 1.36 -4.52 23.93
N PRO A 308 2.45 -5.26 24.08
CA PRO A 308 2.41 -6.57 24.72
C PRO A 308 2.09 -6.50 26.25
N VAL A 309 2.14 -5.29 26.84
CA VAL A 309 1.89 -5.09 28.27
C VAL A 309 0.40 -4.84 28.54
N THR A 310 -0.22 -3.99 27.73
CA THR A 310 -1.63 -3.58 27.90
C THR A 310 -2.59 -4.27 26.95
N ASP A 311 -2.08 -5.05 25.99
CA ASP A 311 -2.83 -5.70 24.91
C ASP A 311 -3.61 -4.67 24.01
N ARG A 312 -3.12 -3.44 23.98
CA ARG A 312 -3.68 -2.37 23.15
C ARG A 312 -3.19 -2.52 21.72
N ILE A 313 -4.12 -2.45 20.76
CA ILE A 313 -3.83 -2.47 19.32
C ILE A 313 -4.17 -1.10 18.74
N ILE A 314 -3.26 -0.55 17.95
CA ILE A 314 -3.52 0.65 17.15
C ILE A 314 -3.15 0.39 15.70
N VAL A 315 -3.90 1.01 14.78
CA VAL A 315 -3.50 1.05 13.38
C VAL A 315 -2.50 2.18 13.15
N ILE A 316 -1.43 1.86 12.42
CA ILE A 316 -0.40 2.86 12.04
C ILE A 316 -0.78 3.50 10.72
N GLU A 317 -0.98 2.67 9.69
CA GLU A 317 -1.33 3.12 8.35
C GLU A 317 -1.92 1.99 7.50
N ILE A 318 -2.55 2.38 6.41
CA ILE A 318 -2.89 1.51 5.29
C ILE A 318 -2.10 1.95 4.07
N ASN A 319 -1.57 0.98 3.33
CA ASN A 319 -0.99 1.23 2.01
C ASN A 319 -2.00 0.76 0.96
N PRO A 320 -2.78 1.67 0.31
CA PRO A 320 -3.84 1.31 -0.65
C PRO A 320 -3.25 0.87 -2.01
N ARG A 321 -2.21 0.07 -1.97
CA ARG A 321 -1.38 -0.42 -3.07
C ARG A 321 -0.61 -1.65 -2.64
N THR A 322 0.00 -2.35 -3.59
CA THR A 322 1.04 -3.30 -3.25
C THR A 322 2.22 -2.56 -2.59
N SER A 323 2.78 -3.16 -1.55
CA SER A 323 3.88 -2.63 -0.75
C SER A 323 5.17 -3.42 -0.99
N ARG A 324 6.27 -3.04 -0.33
CA ARG A 324 7.49 -3.84 -0.31
C ARG A 324 7.25 -5.20 0.33
N SER A 325 6.52 -5.23 1.43
CA SER A 325 6.11 -6.47 2.12
C SER A 325 5.23 -7.36 1.25
N SER A 326 4.38 -6.80 0.38
CA SER A 326 3.57 -7.59 -0.57
C SER A 326 4.43 -8.43 -1.53
N ALA A 327 5.55 -7.90 -2.01
CA ALA A 327 6.45 -8.64 -2.88
C ALA A 327 7.21 -9.74 -2.11
N LEU A 328 7.67 -9.44 -0.88
CA LEU A 328 8.28 -10.43 0.01
C LEU A 328 7.29 -11.54 0.38
N ALA A 329 6.07 -11.16 0.79
CA ALA A 329 4.99 -12.08 1.09
C ALA A 329 4.66 -12.97 -0.12
N SER A 330 4.59 -12.40 -1.32
CA SER A 330 4.36 -13.18 -2.54
C SER A 330 5.45 -14.22 -2.79
N LYS A 331 6.71 -13.88 -2.53
CA LYS A 331 7.83 -14.80 -2.65
C LYS A 331 7.83 -15.88 -1.59
N ALA A 332 7.57 -15.50 -0.35
CA ALA A 332 7.56 -16.41 0.78
C ALA A 332 6.39 -17.40 0.68
N THR A 333 5.17 -16.89 0.55
CA THR A 333 3.95 -17.70 0.55
C THR A 333 3.65 -18.41 -0.78
N GLY A 334 4.25 -17.94 -1.88
CA GLY A 334 3.90 -18.37 -3.23
C GLY A 334 2.56 -17.79 -3.74
N PHE A 335 1.93 -16.91 -2.97
CA PHE A 335 0.70 -16.23 -3.40
C PHE A 335 1.03 -14.98 -4.22
N PRO A 336 0.64 -14.90 -5.51
CA PRO A 336 1.06 -13.82 -6.40
C PRO A 336 0.20 -12.56 -6.23
N ILE A 337 0.40 -11.79 -5.16
CA ILE A 337 -0.44 -10.64 -4.78
C ILE A 337 -0.59 -9.63 -5.93
N ALA A 338 0.50 -9.22 -6.57
CA ALA A 338 0.46 -8.22 -7.64
C ALA A 338 -0.28 -8.72 -8.89
N LEU A 339 -0.09 -9.99 -9.27
CA LEU A 339 -0.81 -10.61 -10.38
C LEU A 339 -2.31 -10.66 -10.09
N VAL A 340 -2.70 -11.15 -8.92
CA VAL A 340 -4.10 -11.21 -8.49
C VAL A 340 -4.71 -9.81 -8.43
N SER A 341 -3.99 -8.82 -7.88
CA SER A 341 -4.44 -7.42 -7.84
C SER A 341 -4.79 -6.87 -9.23
N ALA A 342 -3.95 -7.15 -10.23
CA ALA A 342 -4.20 -6.72 -11.60
C ALA A 342 -5.42 -7.43 -12.21
N MET A 343 -5.61 -8.72 -11.92
CA MET A 343 -6.79 -9.47 -12.37
C MET A 343 -8.09 -8.91 -11.75
N LEU A 344 -8.07 -8.60 -10.46
CA LEU A 344 -9.22 -7.99 -9.77
C LEU A 344 -9.53 -6.58 -10.32
N ALA A 345 -8.50 -5.78 -10.60
CA ALA A 345 -8.66 -4.47 -11.25
C ALA A 345 -9.29 -4.58 -12.65
N ALA A 346 -9.06 -5.71 -13.35
CA ALA A 346 -9.67 -6.01 -14.64
C ALA A 346 -11.10 -6.58 -14.53
N GLY A 347 -11.70 -6.58 -13.32
CA GLY A 347 -13.10 -6.94 -13.09
C GLY A 347 -13.36 -8.39 -12.68
N LEU A 348 -12.30 -9.20 -12.48
CA LEU A 348 -12.46 -10.52 -11.89
C LEU A 348 -12.78 -10.40 -10.40
N THR A 349 -13.39 -11.43 -9.83
CA THR A 349 -13.57 -11.58 -8.39
C THR A 349 -12.67 -12.71 -7.86
N LEU A 350 -12.50 -12.80 -6.55
CA LEU A 350 -11.77 -13.89 -5.92
C LEU A 350 -12.39 -15.27 -6.23
N LYS A 351 -13.67 -15.31 -6.50
CA LYS A 351 -14.41 -16.54 -6.89
C LYS A 351 -14.12 -17.00 -8.31
N ASP A 352 -13.69 -16.08 -9.18
CA ASP A 352 -13.39 -16.38 -10.57
C ASP A 352 -11.97 -16.94 -10.76
N ILE A 353 -11.08 -16.67 -9.80
CA ILE A 353 -9.65 -17.02 -9.91
C ILE A 353 -9.41 -18.40 -9.28
N PRO A 354 -8.96 -19.39 -10.08
CA PRO A 354 -8.66 -20.73 -9.57
C PRO A 354 -7.49 -20.70 -8.57
N CYS A 355 -7.60 -21.50 -7.51
CA CYS A 355 -6.56 -21.62 -6.49
C CYS A 355 -6.36 -23.08 -6.07
N GLY A 356 -5.51 -23.82 -6.77
CA GLY A 356 -5.00 -25.16 -6.43
C GLY A 356 -5.89 -25.99 -5.51
N LYS A 357 -5.41 -26.27 -4.31
CA LYS A 357 -6.11 -27.06 -3.29
C LYS A 357 -7.37 -26.42 -2.71
N TYR A 358 -7.54 -25.12 -2.86
CA TYR A 358 -8.71 -24.38 -2.34
C TYR A 358 -9.86 -24.29 -3.34
N GLY A 359 -9.63 -24.63 -4.62
CA GLY A 359 -10.58 -24.49 -5.69
C GLY A 359 -10.62 -23.08 -6.27
N THR A 360 -10.99 -22.07 -5.47
CA THR A 360 -11.00 -20.64 -5.83
C THR A 360 -10.37 -19.79 -4.73
N LEU A 361 -9.91 -18.57 -5.10
CA LEU A 361 -9.15 -17.72 -4.18
C LEU A 361 -9.98 -17.23 -2.98
N ASP A 362 -11.27 -17.10 -3.09
CA ASP A 362 -12.15 -16.72 -1.96
C ASP A 362 -12.09 -17.70 -0.77
N LYS A 363 -11.56 -18.90 -0.98
CA LYS A 363 -11.38 -19.93 0.04
C LYS A 363 -9.93 -20.08 0.50
N TYR A 364 -9.06 -19.19 0.07
CA TYR A 364 -7.66 -19.23 0.45
C TYR A 364 -7.49 -19.02 1.97
N VAL A 365 -6.65 -19.83 2.58
CA VAL A 365 -6.24 -19.70 3.97
C VAL A 365 -4.70 -19.82 4.00
N PRO A 366 -3.99 -18.90 4.68
CA PRO A 366 -2.55 -19.03 4.84
C PRO A 366 -2.22 -20.30 5.66
N ASP A 367 -1.30 -21.12 5.16
CA ASP A 367 -1.01 -22.44 5.72
C ASP A 367 0.48 -22.83 5.70
N GLY A 368 1.36 -21.87 5.51
CA GLY A 368 2.81 -22.08 5.51
C GLY A 368 3.51 -21.28 6.60
N ASP A 369 4.69 -21.74 6.99
CA ASP A 369 5.61 -21.05 7.90
C ASP A 369 6.76 -20.45 7.05
N TYR A 370 7.03 -19.16 7.19
CA TYR A 370 7.98 -18.41 6.36
C TYR A 370 8.89 -17.49 7.16
#